data_d7a5dda5227f4c018f8c97549653740f
#
_entry.id   d7a5dda5227f4c018f8c97549653740f
#
_cell.length_a   1.000
_cell.length_b   1.000
_cell.length_c   1.000
_cell.angle_alpha   90.00
_cell.angle_beta   90.00
_cell.angle_gamma   90.00
#
_symmetry.space_group_name_H-M   'P 1'
#
loop_
_entity.id
_entity.type
_entity.pdbx_description
1 polymer ?
#
loop_
_entity_poly.entity_id
_entity_poly.type
_entity_poly.pdbx_seq_one_letter_code
_entity_poly.pdbx_strand_id
1 'polypeptide(L)'
;LLHQYARFLAGLARADLGDSLYTGQPVARIIGAQMPYTVQLALAGLMVALVLGFLLGLLSVRDDQRRTLPVAAGVAGLAMALPVAFSGVLAILLGLRLGPPGSSTALLLRGLGLPALVLGFSSCGAIARLVRAGMQETLAAPFMLAARARGVRHGPRLIWHALRPALAPVISLIAVEAAFLFGGTVVTETVFSRPGLGRLLVSSILQGDFPVAQGLVV
;
A
#
# COMPACT_ATOMS: atom_id res chain seq x y z
N LEU A 1 27.49 7.41 -26.41
CA LEU A 1 26.38 6.64 -25.80
C LEU A 1 26.82 5.26 -25.31
N LEU A 2 27.36 4.37 -26.19
CA LEU A 2 27.80 3.01 -25.79
C LEU A 2 28.88 3.04 -24.70
N HIS A 3 29.85 3.95 -24.81
CA HIS A 3 30.95 4.08 -23.83
C HIS A 3 30.43 4.62 -22.48
N GLN A 4 29.44 5.50 -22.47
CA GLN A 4 28.78 5.99 -21.24
C GLN A 4 27.96 4.88 -20.57
N TYR A 5 27.23 4.11 -21.37
CA TYR A 5 26.47 2.95 -20.88
C TYR A 5 27.37 1.87 -20.28
N ALA A 6 28.48 1.52 -20.96
CA ALA A 6 29.42 0.55 -20.42
C ALA A 6 30.09 1.02 -19.11
N ARG A 7 30.39 2.33 -19.00
CA ARG A 7 30.94 2.92 -17.76
C ARG A 7 29.91 2.89 -16.63
N PHE A 8 28.64 3.21 -16.91
CA PHE A 8 27.56 3.10 -15.95
C PHE A 8 27.40 1.67 -15.43
N LEU A 9 27.35 0.67 -16.31
CA LEU A 9 27.25 -0.74 -15.91
C LEU A 9 28.47 -1.20 -15.08
N ALA A 10 29.66 -0.74 -15.44
CA ALA A 10 30.88 -1.05 -14.67
C ALA A 10 30.87 -0.40 -13.27
N GLY A 11 30.33 0.82 -13.15
CA GLY A 11 30.09 1.48 -11.86
C GLY A 11 29.08 0.71 -11.02
N LEU A 12 27.94 0.35 -11.62
CA LEU A 12 26.89 -0.42 -10.97
C LEU A 12 27.40 -1.76 -10.41
N ALA A 13 28.22 -2.48 -11.19
CA ALA A 13 28.86 -3.74 -10.75
C ALA A 13 29.77 -3.57 -9.52
N ARG A 14 30.24 -2.34 -9.26
CA ARG A 14 31.06 -1.96 -8.10
C ARG A 14 30.26 -1.29 -6.99
N ALA A 15 28.92 -1.24 -7.12
CA ALA A 15 28.02 -0.48 -6.23
C ALA A 15 28.33 1.04 -6.20
N ASP A 16 28.96 1.57 -7.25
CA ASP A 16 29.22 2.99 -7.42
C ASP A 16 28.14 3.59 -8.31
N LEU A 17 27.25 4.36 -7.72
CA LEU A 17 26.13 5.04 -8.38
C LEU A 17 26.53 6.45 -8.85
N GLY A 18 27.78 6.86 -8.61
CA GLY A 18 28.29 8.19 -8.90
C GLY A 18 27.84 9.26 -7.94
N ASP A 19 28.07 10.52 -8.34
CA ASP A 19 27.74 11.70 -7.54
C ASP A 19 26.59 12.49 -8.19
N SER A 20 25.78 13.11 -7.35
CA SER A 20 24.71 14.04 -7.76
C SER A 20 25.30 15.23 -8.50
N LEU A 21 24.75 15.57 -9.65
CA LEU A 21 25.15 16.75 -10.44
C LEU A 21 24.76 18.05 -9.76
N TYR A 22 23.76 18.00 -8.89
CA TYR A 22 23.22 19.19 -8.21
C TYR A 22 23.88 19.45 -6.86
N THR A 23 24.09 18.40 -6.06
CA THR A 23 24.63 18.53 -4.70
C THR A 23 26.09 18.12 -4.55
N GLY A 24 26.69 17.43 -5.54
CA GLY A 24 28.01 16.85 -5.45
C GLY A 24 28.19 15.74 -4.42
N GLN A 25 27.09 15.22 -3.84
CA GLN A 25 27.14 14.16 -2.85
C GLN A 25 27.01 12.79 -3.51
N PRO A 26 27.60 11.73 -2.92
CA PRO A 26 27.42 10.35 -3.40
C PRO A 26 25.94 9.96 -3.42
N VAL A 27 25.48 9.46 -4.58
CA VAL A 27 24.08 9.07 -4.80
C VAL A 27 23.63 8.04 -3.78
N ALA A 28 24.47 7.05 -3.45
CA ALA A 28 24.17 6.03 -2.43
C ALA A 28 23.82 6.64 -1.05
N ARG A 29 24.50 7.72 -0.66
CA ARG A 29 24.22 8.43 0.60
C ARG A 29 22.88 9.13 0.56
N ILE A 30 22.56 9.79 -0.56
CA ILE A 30 21.29 10.50 -0.74
C ILE A 30 20.13 9.49 -0.67
N ILE A 31 20.24 8.37 -1.38
CA ILE A 31 19.25 7.29 -1.38
C ILE A 31 19.09 6.71 0.03
N GLY A 32 20.22 6.36 0.68
CA GLY A 32 20.21 5.80 2.04
C GLY A 32 19.54 6.69 3.08
N ALA A 33 19.67 8.01 2.95
CA ALA A 33 19.03 8.98 3.83
C ALA A 33 17.51 9.06 3.64
N GLN A 34 16.99 8.79 2.44
CA GLN A 34 15.57 8.87 2.11
C GLN A 34 14.83 7.52 2.24
N MET A 35 15.56 6.40 2.12
CA MET A 35 14.99 5.04 2.17
C MET A 35 14.13 4.76 3.42
N PRO A 36 14.54 5.13 4.65
CA PRO A 36 13.74 4.85 5.84
C PRO A 36 12.33 5.47 5.79
N TYR A 37 12.19 6.65 5.19
CA TYR A 37 10.89 7.33 5.09
C TYR A 37 9.93 6.61 4.16
N THR A 38 10.43 6.12 3.01
CA THR A 38 9.65 5.31 2.07
C THR A 38 9.25 3.97 2.67
N VAL A 39 10.20 3.27 3.33
CA VAL A 39 9.92 1.99 3.99
C VAL A 39 8.87 2.14 5.09
N GLN A 40 8.99 3.18 5.93
CA GLN A 40 7.98 3.47 6.96
C GLN A 40 6.59 3.71 6.36
N LEU A 41 6.51 4.49 5.29
CA LEU A 41 5.25 4.77 4.61
C LEU A 41 4.65 3.51 3.98
N ALA A 42 5.46 2.71 3.28
CA ALA A 42 5.04 1.46 2.66
C ALA A 42 4.53 0.45 3.69
N LEU A 43 5.26 0.26 4.81
CA LEU A 43 4.84 -0.64 5.88
C LEU A 43 3.57 -0.15 6.58
N ALA A 44 3.49 1.15 6.89
CA ALA A 44 2.29 1.72 7.50
C ALA A 44 1.08 1.61 6.56
N GLY A 45 1.24 1.90 5.26
CA GLY A 45 0.22 1.72 4.24
C GLY A 45 -0.22 0.26 4.10
N LEU A 46 0.73 -0.68 4.10
CA LEU A 46 0.43 -2.11 4.05
C LEU A 46 -0.39 -2.55 5.27
N MET A 47 -0.02 -2.12 6.47
CA MET A 47 -0.78 -2.41 7.69
C MET A 47 -2.22 -1.88 7.60
N VAL A 48 -2.40 -0.65 7.14
CA VAL A 48 -3.73 -0.07 6.91
C VAL A 48 -4.50 -0.88 5.86
N ALA A 49 -3.87 -1.22 4.73
CA ALA A 49 -4.48 -2.01 3.66
C ALA A 49 -4.94 -3.39 4.16
N LEU A 50 -4.11 -4.06 4.97
CA LEU A 50 -4.44 -5.35 5.58
C LEU A 50 -5.63 -5.21 6.53
N VAL A 51 -5.56 -4.30 7.50
CA VAL A 51 -6.63 -4.12 8.50
C VAL A 51 -7.96 -3.78 7.83
N LEU A 52 -7.97 -2.76 6.95
CA LEU A 52 -9.19 -2.35 6.26
C LEU A 52 -9.66 -3.42 5.27
N GLY A 53 -8.76 -4.03 4.53
CA GLY A 53 -9.08 -5.07 3.54
C GLY A 53 -9.69 -6.31 4.20
N PHE A 54 -9.10 -6.79 5.29
CA PHE A 54 -9.68 -7.89 6.06
C PHE A 54 -11.03 -7.53 6.65
N LEU A 55 -11.15 -6.36 7.28
CA LEU A 55 -12.39 -5.92 7.88
C LEU A 55 -13.51 -5.81 6.83
N LEU A 56 -13.26 -5.12 5.73
CA LEU A 56 -14.22 -4.98 4.63
C LEU A 56 -14.54 -6.33 3.97
N GLY A 57 -13.54 -7.19 3.78
CA GLY A 57 -13.71 -8.53 3.24
C GLY A 57 -14.63 -9.39 4.09
N LEU A 58 -14.36 -9.46 5.41
CA LEU A 58 -15.17 -10.22 6.36
C LEU A 58 -16.59 -9.65 6.50
N LEU A 59 -16.74 -8.33 6.60
CA LEU A 59 -18.05 -7.68 6.67
C LEU A 59 -18.87 -7.85 5.38
N SER A 60 -18.22 -8.09 4.27
CA SER A 60 -18.89 -8.33 2.97
C SER A 60 -19.47 -9.74 2.86
N VAL A 61 -19.15 -10.66 3.79
CA VAL A 61 -19.60 -12.06 3.75
C VAL A 61 -20.76 -12.26 4.72
N ARG A 62 -21.87 -12.83 4.23
CA ARG A 62 -22.97 -13.33 5.05
C ARG A 62 -23.09 -14.84 4.96
N ASP A 63 -23.58 -15.47 6.03
CA ASP A 63 -23.78 -16.93 6.15
C ASP A 63 -24.81 -17.48 5.15
N ASP A 64 -25.70 -16.64 4.66
CA ASP A 64 -26.67 -16.98 3.62
C ASP A 64 -26.03 -16.84 2.24
N GLN A 65 -25.11 -17.69 1.97
CA GLN A 65 -24.26 -18.06 0.80
C GLN A 65 -24.15 -17.06 -0.38
N ARG A 66 -25.01 -16.04 -0.51
CA ARG A 66 -25.10 -15.18 -1.70
C ARG A 66 -25.32 -13.69 -1.41
N ARG A 67 -25.58 -13.28 -0.16
CA ARG A 67 -25.83 -11.87 0.15
C ARG A 67 -24.60 -11.20 0.75
N THR A 68 -23.99 -10.33 -0.02
CA THR A 68 -22.95 -9.40 0.43
C THR A 68 -23.61 -8.22 1.15
N LEU A 69 -22.94 -7.65 2.17
CA LEU A 69 -23.31 -6.33 2.66
C LEU A 69 -22.94 -5.31 1.57
N PRO A 70 -23.92 -4.68 0.89
CA PRO A 70 -23.65 -3.84 -0.27
C PRO A 70 -22.74 -2.66 0.06
N VAL A 71 -22.82 -2.14 1.28
CA VAL A 71 -21.99 -1.01 1.74
C VAL A 71 -20.50 -1.38 1.81
N ALA A 72 -20.14 -2.51 2.44
CA ALA A 72 -18.74 -2.93 2.55
C ALA A 72 -18.14 -3.25 1.18
N ALA A 73 -18.90 -3.90 0.30
CA ALA A 73 -18.50 -4.16 -1.07
C ALA A 73 -18.37 -2.86 -1.89
N GLY A 74 -19.27 -1.90 -1.68
CA GLY A 74 -19.21 -0.57 -2.31
C GLY A 74 -17.97 0.22 -1.88
N VAL A 75 -17.66 0.25 -0.59
CA VAL A 75 -16.44 0.91 -0.07
C VAL A 75 -15.17 0.26 -0.65
N ALA A 76 -15.11 -1.07 -0.70
CA ALA A 76 -13.97 -1.77 -1.32
C ALA A 76 -13.86 -1.46 -2.84
N GLY A 77 -14.99 -1.34 -3.53
CA GLY A 77 -15.04 -0.92 -4.93
C GLY A 77 -14.55 0.52 -5.14
N LEU A 78 -14.99 1.44 -4.29
CA LEU A 78 -14.54 2.84 -4.32
C LEU A 78 -13.03 2.95 -4.06
N ALA A 79 -12.49 2.17 -3.11
CA ALA A 79 -11.06 2.14 -2.82
C ALA A 79 -10.21 1.77 -4.06
N MET A 80 -10.72 0.87 -4.90
CA MET A 80 -10.06 0.47 -6.15
C MET A 80 -10.28 1.46 -7.30
N ALA A 81 -11.41 2.17 -7.31
CA ALA A 81 -11.77 3.08 -8.39
C ALA A 81 -11.10 4.45 -8.26
N LEU A 82 -10.78 4.89 -7.04
CA LEU A 82 -10.22 6.21 -6.80
C LEU A 82 -8.69 6.21 -6.98
N PRO A 83 -8.15 7.06 -7.87
CA PRO A 83 -6.70 7.24 -7.99
C PRO A 83 -6.10 7.73 -6.66
N VAL A 84 -4.93 7.18 -6.29
CA VAL A 84 -4.20 7.56 -5.05
C VAL A 84 -3.96 9.06 -4.96
N ALA A 85 -3.60 9.71 -6.09
CA ALA A 85 -3.40 11.15 -6.14
C ALA A 85 -4.67 11.93 -5.76
N PHE A 86 -5.82 11.53 -6.31
CA PHE A 86 -7.10 12.17 -5.99
C PHE A 86 -7.48 11.98 -4.52
N SER A 87 -7.37 10.76 -4.01
CA SER A 87 -7.62 10.45 -2.60
C SER A 87 -6.69 11.24 -1.68
N GLY A 88 -5.42 11.41 -2.08
CA GLY A 88 -4.44 12.22 -1.35
C GLY A 88 -4.82 13.69 -1.25
N VAL A 89 -5.18 14.31 -2.38
CA VAL A 89 -5.61 15.72 -2.41
C VAL A 89 -6.88 15.91 -1.57
N LEU A 90 -7.86 15.01 -1.73
CA LEU A 90 -9.09 15.05 -0.93
C LEU A 90 -8.81 14.92 0.57
N ALA A 91 -7.92 14.01 0.95
CA ALA A 91 -7.52 13.83 2.34
C ALA A 91 -6.83 15.07 2.94
N ILE A 92 -6.00 15.76 2.15
CA ILE A 92 -5.38 17.03 2.57
C ILE A 92 -6.45 18.10 2.79
N LEU A 93 -7.40 18.25 1.85
CA LEU A 93 -8.47 19.24 1.96
C LEU A 93 -9.37 19.00 3.17
N LEU A 94 -9.71 17.73 3.43
CA LEU A 94 -10.46 17.34 4.62
C LEU A 94 -9.64 17.52 5.90
N GLY A 95 -8.36 17.17 5.87
CA GLY A 95 -7.43 17.32 7.00
C GLY A 95 -7.21 18.78 7.43
N LEU A 96 -7.31 19.73 6.49
CA LEU A 96 -7.25 21.15 6.81
C LEU A 96 -8.43 21.63 7.68
N ARG A 97 -9.56 20.93 7.64
CA ARG A 97 -10.75 21.22 8.46
C ARG A 97 -10.70 20.60 9.84
N LEU A 98 -9.80 19.64 10.09
CA LEU A 98 -9.76 18.86 11.34
C LEU A 98 -8.95 19.51 12.47
N GLY A 99 -8.34 20.66 12.26
CA GLY A 99 -7.66 21.40 13.34
C GLY A 99 -6.71 22.49 12.84
N PRO A 100 -6.36 23.44 13.72
CA PRO A 100 -5.43 24.51 13.38
C PRO A 100 -4.03 23.96 13.07
N PRO A 101 -3.27 24.60 12.17
CA PRO A 101 -1.89 24.22 11.90
C PRO A 101 -1.08 24.28 13.20
N GLY A 102 -0.43 23.18 13.59
CA GLY A 102 0.41 23.11 14.80
C GLY A 102 -0.16 22.30 15.96
N SER A 103 -1.41 21.84 15.90
CA SER A 103 -1.91 20.88 16.90
C SER A 103 -1.19 19.54 16.78
N SER A 104 -0.99 18.83 17.92
CA SER A 104 -0.35 17.50 17.93
C SER A 104 -1.05 16.51 17.00
N THR A 105 -2.37 16.62 16.89
CA THR A 105 -3.20 15.80 15.99
C THR A 105 -2.92 16.14 14.52
N ALA A 106 -2.75 17.42 14.19
CA ALA A 106 -2.41 17.84 12.83
C ALA A 106 -0.99 17.40 12.42
N LEU A 107 -0.04 17.38 13.36
CA LEU A 107 1.33 16.89 13.13
C LEU A 107 1.35 15.38 12.88
N LEU A 108 0.63 14.58 13.68
CA LEU A 108 0.51 13.13 13.49
C LEU A 108 -0.19 12.78 12.18
N LEU A 109 -1.29 13.47 11.86
CA LEU A 109 -2.05 13.24 10.63
C LEU A 109 -1.27 13.64 9.38
N ARG A 110 -0.55 14.76 9.42
CA ARG A 110 0.26 15.23 8.28
C ARG A 110 1.59 14.48 8.13
N GLY A 111 2.13 13.92 9.22
CA GLY A 111 3.39 13.17 9.21
C GLY A 111 3.28 11.84 8.46
N LEU A 112 2.89 10.79 9.14
CA LEU A 112 2.79 9.43 8.59
C LEU A 112 1.32 8.97 8.43
N GLY A 113 0.43 9.39 9.34
CA GLY A 113 -0.90 8.83 9.48
C GLY A 113 -1.77 9.01 8.23
N LEU A 114 -1.96 10.25 7.78
CA LEU A 114 -2.82 10.54 6.63
C LEU A 114 -2.27 9.97 5.31
N PRO A 115 -0.96 10.12 5.00
CA PRO A 115 -0.36 9.46 3.84
C PRO A 115 -0.53 7.94 3.87
N ALA A 116 -0.31 7.28 5.02
CA ALA A 116 -0.46 5.85 5.16
C ALA A 116 -1.92 5.39 5.02
N LEU A 117 -2.88 6.16 5.54
CA LEU A 117 -4.31 5.90 5.36
C LEU A 117 -4.72 5.97 3.90
N VAL A 118 -4.29 6.99 3.16
CA VAL A 118 -4.59 7.15 1.73
C VAL A 118 -3.98 6.02 0.91
N LEU A 119 -2.70 5.71 1.16
CA LEU A 119 -1.98 4.65 0.47
C LEU A 119 -2.60 3.28 0.76
N GLY A 120 -2.87 2.98 2.03
CA GLY A 120 -3.48 1.71 2.44
C GLY A 120 -4.95 1.57 2.00
N PHE A 121 -5.70 2.67 1.96
CA PHE A 121 -7.07 2.65 1.45
C PHE A 121 -7.10 2.26 -0.03
N SER A 122 -6.20 2.75 -0.86
CA SER A 122 -6.17 2.39 -2.28
C SER A 122 -5.93 0.89 -2.53
N SER A 123 -5.18 0.22 -1.67
CA SER A 123 -4.88 -1.23 -1.78
C SER A 123 -5.86 -2.12 -1.02
N CYS A 124 -6.62 -1.59 -0.05
CA CYS A 124 -7.53 -2.40 0.78
C CYS A 124 -8.63 -3.09 -0.02
N GLY A 125 -9.05 -2.50 -1.15
CA GLY A 125 -10.10 -3.04 -2.00
C GLY A 125 -9.74 -4.38 -2.64
N ALA A 126 -8.50 -4.55 -3.11
CA ALA A 126 -8.00 -5.79 -3.68
C ALA A 126 -7.98 -6.91 -2.62
N ILE A 127 -7.47 -6.60 -1.43
CA ILE A 127 -7.43 -7.53 -0.28
C ILE A 127 -8.86 -7.91 0.14
N ALA A 128 -9.76 -6.94 0.28
CA ALA A 128 -11.15 -7.17 0.66
C ALA A 128 -11.87 -8.10 -0.32
N ARG A 129 -11.66 -7.89 -1.61
CA ARG A 129 -12.24 -8.71 -2.66
C ARG A 129 -11.74 -10.15 -2.60
N LEU A 130 -10.44 -10.36 -2.37
CA LEU A 130 -9.87 -11.70 -2.30
C LEU A 130 -10.29 -12.43 -1.02
N VAL A 131 -10.28 -11.76 0.13
CA VAL A 131 -10.82 -12.31 1.39
C VAL A 131 -12.27 -12.73 1.21
N ARG A 132 -13.10 -11.87 0.61
CA ARG A 132 -14.50 -12.20 0.34
C ARG A 132 -14.64 -13.43 -0.57
N ALA A 133 -13.90 -13.48 -1.67
CA ALA A 133 -13.96 -14.59 -2.62
C ALA A 133 -13.55 -15.91 -1.96
N GLY A 134 -12.42 -15.94 -1.25
CA GLY A 134 -11.97 -17.14 -0.53
C GLY A 134 -12.94 -17.58 0.57
N MET A 135 -13.54 -16.64 1.29
CA MET A 135 -14.57 -16.95 2.28
C MET A 135 -15.83 -17.54 1.64
N GLN A 136 -16.30 -17.00 0.52
CA GLN A 136 -17.48 -17.51 -0.20
C GLN A 136 -17.23 -18.94 -0.73
N GLU A 137 -16.05 -19.18 -1.31
CA GLU A 137 -15.65 -20.50 -1.77
C GLU A 137 -15.61 -21.53 -0.62
N THR A 138 -14.96 -21.15 0.47
CA THR A 138 -14.86 -22.02 1.66
C THR A 138 -16.22 -22.32 2.29
N LEU A 139 -17.10 -21.31 2.39
CA LEU A 139 -18.45 -21.49 2.94
C LEU A 139 -19.34 -22.40 2.08
N ALA A 140 -19.05 -22.49 0.78
CA ALA A 140 -19.74 -23.41 -0.14
C ALA A 140 -19.19 -24.83 -0.10
N ALA A 141 -18.05 -25.07 0.54
CA ALA A 141 -17.38 -26.37 0.58
C ALA A 141 -18.17 -27.42 1.38
N PRO A 142 -18.14 -28.73 1.00
CA PRO A 142 -18.90 -29.79 1.67
C PRO A 142 -18.61 -29.96 3.17
N PHE A 143 -17.36 -29.70 3.60
CA PHE A 143 -17.02 -29.77 5.03
C PHE A 143 -17.74 -28.72 5.89
N MET A 144 -18.15 -27.60 5.31
CA MET A 144 -18.93 -26.57 6.00
C MET A 144 -20.37 -27.03 6.25
N LEU A 145 -20.95 -27.85 5.35
CA LEU A 145 -22.23 -28.49 5.57
C LEU A 145 -22.14 -29.49 6.74
N ALA A 146 -21.06 -30.27 6.80
CA ALA A 146 -20.80 -31.21 7.91
C ALA A 146 -20.63 -30.45 9.25
N ALA A 147 -19.97 -29.28 9.26
CA ALA A 147 -19.85 -28.43 10.44
C ALA A 147 -21.20 -27.86 10.90
N ARG A 148 -22.07 -27.47 9.94
CA ARG A 148 -23.46 -27.06 10.23
C ARG A 148 -24.27 -28.21 10.84
N ALA A 149 -24.22 -29.40 10.24
CA ALA A 149 -24.94 -30.57 10.72
C ALA A 149 -24.52 -30.96 12.16
N ARG A 150 -23.26 -30.70 12.53
CA ARG A 150 -22.73 -30.88 13.89
C ARG A 150 -23.08 -29.80 14.86
N GLY A 151 -23.88 -28.79 14.46
CA GLY A 151 -24.35 -27.73 15.34
C GLY A 151 -23.29 -26.66 15.66
N VAL A 152 -22.19 -26.56 14.91
CA VAL A 152 -21.18 -25.51 15.12
C VAL A 152 -21.81 -24.13 14.91
N ARG A 153 -21.73 -23.25 15.93
CA ARG A 153 -22.27 -21.89 15.90
C ARG A 153 -21.66 -21.07 14.77
N HIS A 154 -22.39 -20.10 14.29
CA HIS A 154 -22.00 -19.26 13.14
C HIS A 154 -20.64 -18.58 13.30
N GLY A 155 -20.38 -17.90 14.41
CA GLY A 155 -19.11 -17.18 14.65
C GLY A 155 -17.87 -18.06 14.59
N PRO A 156 -17.75 -19.13 15.40
CA PRO A 156 -16.65 -20.07 15.33
C PRO A 156 -16.49 -20.71 13.96
N ARG A 157 -17.60 -21.05 13.27
CA ARG A 157 -17.57 -21.61 11.92
C ARG A 157 -16.96 -20.66 10.92
N LEU A 158 -17.27 -19.36 11.01
CA LEU A 158 -16.73 -18.33 10.13
C LEU A 158 -15.23 -18.12 10.37
N ILE A 159 -14.84 -17.93 11.64
CA ILE A 159 -13.45 -17.55 11.98
C ILE A 159 -12.50 -18.73 11.88
N TRP A 160 -12.86 -19.89 12.48
CA TRP A 160 -11.93 -21.03 12.59
C TRP A 160 -11.96 -21.97 11.40
N HIS A 161 -13.14 -22.13 10.75
CA HIS A 161 -13.30 -23.11 9.68
C HIS A 161 -13.26 -22.46 8.29
N ALA A 162 -13.82 -21.25 8.12
CA ALA A 162 -13.86 -20.62 6.81
C ALA A 162 -12.69 -19.67 6.55
N LEU A 163 -12.33 -18.84 7.52
CA LEU A 163 -11.27 -17.83 7.32
C LEU A 163 -9.90 -18.48 7.09
N ARG A 164 -9.56 -19.51 7.85
CA ARG A 164 -8.22 -20.11 7.79
C ARG A 164 -7.85 -20.66 6.38
N PRO A 165 -8.69 -21.44 5.69
CA PRO A 165 -8.43 -21.83 4.31
C PRO A 165 -8.49 -20.67 3.33
N ALA A 166 -9.37 -19.68 3.56
CA ALA A 166 -9.52 -18.50 2.72
C ALA A 166 -8.28 -17.58 2.72
N LEU A 167 -7.39 -17.69 3.73
CA LEU A 167 -6.19 -16.88 3.84
C LEU A 167 -5.06 -17.30 2.88
N ALA A 168 -5.01 -18.54 2.44
CA ALA A 168 -3.90 -19.04 1.61
C ALA A 168 -3.67 -18.16 0.34
N PRO A 169 -4.68 -17.84 -0.49
CA PRO A 169 -4.49 -16.97 -1.64
C PRO A 169 -4.23 -15.50 -1.23
N VAL A 170 -4.69 -15.07 -0.05
CA VAL A 170 -4.48 -13.71 0.45
C VAL A 170 -3.01 -13.46 0.77
N ILE A 171 -2.30 -14.45 1.33
CA ILE A 171 -0.86 -14.33 1.65
C ILE A 171 -0.04 -14.05 0.39
N SER A 172 -0.33 -14.74 -0.72
CA SER A 172 0.34 -14.48 -2.00
C SER A 172 0.06 -13.08 -2.54
N LEU A 173 -1.17 -12.58 -2.38
CA LEU A 173 -1.53 -11.22 -2.77
C LEU A 173 -0.80 -10.17 -1.92
N ILE A 174 -0.59 -10.41 -0.63
CA ILE A 174 0.11 -9.46 0.26
C ILE A 174 1.51 -9.13 -0.29
N ALA A 175 2.24 -10.12 -0.80
CA ALA A 175 3.56 -9.91 -1.40
C ALA A 175 3.47 -9.03 -2.66
N VAL A 176 2.48 -9.24 -3.51
CA VAL A 176 2.23 -8.42 -4.69
C VAL A 176 1.82 -7.00 -4.29
N GLU A 177 0.90 -6.85 -3.35
CA GLU A 177 0.47 -5.55 -2.84
C GLU A 177 1.62 -4.78 -2.18
N ALA A 178 2.51 -5.45 -1.44
CA ALA A 178 3.69 -4.82 -0.89
C ALA A 178 4.57 -4.21 -1.99
N ALA A 179 4.78 -4.91 -3.11
CA ALA A 179 5.52 -4.38 -4.25
C ALA A 179 4.79 -3.18 -4.90
N PHE A 180 3.47 -3.26 -5.09
CA PHE A 180 2.66 -2.15 -5.60
C PHE A 180 2.68 -0.92 -4.69
N LEU A 181 2.69 -1.12 -3.38
CA LEU A 181 2.76 -0.03 -2.41
C LEU A 181 4.07 0.75 -2.53
N PHE A 182 5.20 0.10 -2.81
CA PHE A 182 6.46 0.80 -3.08
C PHE A 182 6.34 1.75 -4.29
N GLY A 183 5.69 1.33 -5.38
CA GLY A 183 5.38 2.21 -6.51
C GLY A 183 4.39 3.34 -6.12
N GLY A 184 3.38 3.02 -5.33
CA GLY A 184 2.37 3.97 -4.85
C GLY A 184 2.92 5.04 -3.89
N THR A 185 4.03 4.76 -3.19
CA THR A 185 4.68 5.75 -2.31
C THR A 185 5.14 6.98 -3.08
N VAL A 186 5.58 6.84 -4.34
CA VAL A 186 6.04 7.96 -5.19
C VAL A 186 4.98 9.06 -5.28
N VAL A 187 3.75 8.66 -5.59
CA VAL A 187 2.61 9.59 -5.70
C VAL A 187 2.27 10.19 -4.33
N THR A 188 2.20 9.35 -3.30
CA THR A 188 1.83 9.78 -1.96
C THR A 188 2.88 10.72 -1.35
N GLU A 189 4.17 10.42 -1.47
CA GLU A 189 5.26 11.27 -1.00
C GLU A 189 5.24 12.63 -1.69
N THR A 190 4.98 12.64 -3.00
CA THR A 190 4.92 13.89 -3.79
C THR A 190 3.71 14.74 -3.37
N VAL A 191 2.50 14.15 -3.29
CA VAL A 191 1.27 14.85 -2.94
C VAL A 191 1.33 15.44 -1.53
N PHE A 192 1.84 14.66 -0.57
CA PHE A 192 1.96 15.09 0.83
C PHE A 192 3.26 15.85 1.13
N SER A 193 4.09 16.10 0.12
CA SER A 193 5.41 16.75 0.28
C SER A 193 6.29 16.07 1.35
N ARG A 194 6.17 14.75 1.50
CA ARG A 194 6.91 13.96 2.46
C ARG A 194 8.30 13.61 1.92
N PRO A 195 9.35 13.59 2.75
CA PRO A 195 10.65 13.05 2.34
C PRO A 195 10.50 11.55 1.99
N GLY A 196 11.26 11.09 1.00
CA GLY A 196 11.27 9.69 0.54
C GLY A 196 11.86 9.53 -0.85
N LEU A 197 12.06 8.27 -1.27
CA LEU A 197 12.68 7.91 -2.55
C LEU A 197 11.84 8.35 -3.75
N GLY A 198 10.52 8.25 -3.64
CA GLY A 198 9.62 8.64 -4.72
C GLY A 198 9.65 10.13 -5.00
N ARG A 199 9.58 10.96 -3.96
CA ARG A 199 9.71 12.40 -4.10
C ARG A 199 11.12 12.78 -4.60
N LEU A 200 12.15 12.10 -4.11
CA LEU A 200 13.52 12.29 -4.57
C LEU A 200 13.64 12.00 -6.07
N LEU A 201 13.04 10.91 -6.55
CA LEU A 201 13.02 10.56 -7.98
C LEU A 201 12.38 11.67 -8.82
N VAL A 202 11.19 12.13 -8.44
CA VAL A 202 10.49 13.19 -9.16
C VAL A 202 11.31 14.49 -9.16
N SER A 203 11.87 14.89 -8.02
CA SER A 203 12.70 16.10 -7.95
C SER A 203 13.97 15.99 -8.77
N SER A 204 14.64 14.84 -8.77
CA SER A 204 15.87 14.62 -9.55
C SER A 204 15.61 14.68 -11.05
N ILE A 205 14.48 14.13 -11.51
CA ILE A 205 14.07 14.22 -12.93
C ILE A 205 13.82 15.69 -13.32
N LEU A 206 13.07 16.43 -12.49
CA LEU A 206 12.76 17.84 -12.77
C LEU A 206 13.99 18.74 -12.73
N GLN A 207 14.99 18.41 -11.93
CA GLN A 207 16.26 19.14 -11.82
C GLN A 207 17.32 18.71 -12.85
N GLY A 208 17.06 17.61 -13.59
CA GLY A 208 18.03 17.05 -14.52
C GLY A 208 19.21 16.33 -13.84
N ASP A 209 19.05 15.91 -12.58
CA ASP A 209 20.04 15.14 -11.83
C ASP A 209 19.94 13.64 -12.21
N PHE A 210 20.47 13.34 -13.40
CA PHE A 210 20.39 12.00 -13.98
C PHE A 210 21.06 10.90 -13.15
N PRO A 211 22.25 11.11 -12.52
CA PRO A 211 22.84 10.07 -11.68
C PRO A 211 21.94 9.64 -10.52
N VAL A 212 21.31 10.60 -9.84
CA VAL A 212 20.36 10.29 -8.74
C VAL A 212 19.12 9.57 -9.29
N ALA A 213 18.54 10.06 -10.40
CA ALA A 213 17.37 9.43 -11.01
C ALA A 213 17.68 7.98 -11.46
N GLN A 214 18.83 7.74 -12.09
CA GLN A 214 19.27 6.40 -12.50
C GLN A 214 19.52 5.49 -11.31
N GLY A 215 20.19 5.99 -10.25
CA GLY A 215 20.45 5.23 -9.04
C GLY A 215 19.18 4.83 -8.27
N LEU A 216 18.09 5.58 -8.43
CA LEU A 216 16.79 5.26 -7.82
C LEU A 216 15.98 4.23 -8.60
N VAL A 217 16.25 4.09 -9.91
CA VAL A 217 15.52 3.15 -10.77
C VAL A 217 16.17 1.76 -10.77
N VAL A 218 17.45 1.68 -10.45
CA VAL A 218 18.22 0.43 -10.34
C VAL A 218 18.05 -0.21 -8.98
#